data_337b9e22ad2b3b8db18f631a0fd8974d
#
_entry.id   337b9e22ad2b3b8db18f631a0fd8974d
#
_cell.length_a   1.000
_cell.length_b   1.000
_cell.length_c   1.000
_cell.angle_alpha   90.00
_cell.angle_beta   90.00
_cell.angle_gamma   90.00
#
_symmetry.space_group_name_H-M   'P 1'
#
loop_
_entity.id
_entity.type
_entity.pdbx_description
1 polymer ?
#
loop_
_entity_poly.entity_id
_entity_poly.type
_entity_poly.pdbx_seq_one_letter_code
_entity_poly.pdbx_strand_id
1 'polypeptide(L)'
;MLISKIVSGGQTGVDRGALEAATALGLEFGGWAPHGWIAEDGTVPGQYRERMQEYPSMGGRARDYRERTKANVRDSHATLILVDSLPLSGGTKLTENTAVAMMRSHKVIAMSAANAKDDALNWLRQFLGMSSALVLHVAGPRESKAPGIQARTKAFLEALLLEA
;
A
#
# COMPACT_ATOMS: atom_id res chain seq x y z
N MET A 1 10.15 -16.72 -2.49
CA MET A 1 9.49 -15.54 -1.88
C MET A 1 8.04 -15.51 -2.34
N LEU A 2 7.10 -15.41 -1.41
CA LEU A 2 5.65 -15.42 -1.71
C LEU A 2 5.23 -14.20 -2.55
N ILE A 3 5.80 -13.03 -2.23
CA ILE A 3 5.42 -11.75 -2.84
C ILE A 3 6.39 -11.43 -3.97
N SER A 4 5.85 -11.18 -5.16
CA SER A 4 6.61 -10.77 -6.34
C SER A 4 6.66 -9.26 -6.55
N LYS A 5 5.62 -8.56 -6.10
CA LYS A 5 5.49 -7.12 -6.37
C LYS A 5 4.72 -6.41 -5.27
N ILE A 6 5.22 -5.25 -4.87
CA ILE A 6 4.49 -4.29 -4.03
C ILE A 6 3.81 -3.25 -4.93
N VAL A 7 2.52 -3.02 -4.70
CA VAL A 7 1.72 -1.98 -5.36
C VAL A 7 1.43 -0.89 -4.34
N SER A 8 1.62 0.36 -4.74
CA SER A 8 1.43 1.54 -3.89
C SER A 8 0.90 2.72 -4.69
N GLY A 9 0.24 3.64 -4.01
CA GLY A 9 -0.25 4.89 -4.60
C GLY A 9 0.74 6.03 -4.63
N GLY A 10 1.92 5.88 -4.02
CA GLY A 10 3.00 6.87 -4.04
C GLY A 10 2.83 8.09 -3.14
N GLN A 11 1.75 8.17 -2.34
CA GLN A 11 1.56 9.23 -1.35
C GLN A 11 2.61 9.13 -0.23
N THR A 12 2.86 10.22 0.50
CA THR A 12 3.67 10.16 1.73
C THR A 12 3.08 9.15 2.72
N GLY A 13 3.83 8.81 3.74
CA GLY A 13 3.39 7.87 4.78
C GLY A 13 3.49 6.42 4.33
N VAL A 14 2.44 5.65 4.54
CA VAL A 14 2.45 4.20 4.29
C VAL A 14 2.80 3.86 2.84
N ASP A 15 2.21 4.55 1.88
CA ASP A 15 2.46 4.30 0.45
C ASP A 15 3.96 4.39 0.13
N ARG A 16 4.60 5.47 0.57
CA ARG A 16 6.02 5.70 0.29
C ARG A 16 6.93 4.79 1.11
N GLY A 17 6.58 4.52 2.36
CA GLY A 17 7.28 3.53 3.18
C GLY A 17 7.29 2.14 2.55
N ALA A 18 6.19 1.77 1.88
CA ALA A 18 6.10 0.51 1.13
C ALA A 18 7.03 0.47 -0.08
N LEU A 19 7.15 1.58 -0.83
CA LEU A 19 8.09 1.69 -1.96
C LEU A 19 9.54 1.63 -1.48
N GLU A 20 9.84 2.29 -0.36
CA GLU A 20 11.17 2.25 0.26
C GLU A 20 11.55 0.84 0.71
N ALA A 21 10.64 0.12 1.36
CA ALA A 21 10.86 -1.27 1.78
C ALA A 21 11.07 -2.19 0.57
N ALA A 22 10.23 -2.07 -0.46
CA ALA A 22 10.39 -2.86 -1.68
C ALA A 22 11.77 -2.61 -2.35
N THR A 23 12.19 -1.34 -2.40
CA THR A 23 13.50 -0.97 -2.94
C THR A 23 14.63 -1.58 -2.12
N ALA A 24 14.57 -1.48 -0.79
CA ALA A 24 15.60 -2.02 0.10
C ALA A 24 15.72 -3.55 0.01
N LEU A 25 14.61 -4.24 -0.23
CA LEU A 25 14.57 -5.70 -0.36
C LEU A 25 14.78 -6.21 -1.79
N GLY A 26 14.97 -5.32 -2.77
CA GLY A 26 15.11 -5.70 -4.17
C GLY A 26 13.86 -6.31 -4.78
N LEU A 27 12.68 -6.02 -4.22
CA LEU A 27 11.38 -6.45 -4.75
C LEU A 27 10.93 -5.55 -5.89
N GLU A 28 10.18 -6.11 -6.82
CA GLU A 28 9.47 -5.28 -7.78
C GLU A 28 8.43 -4.41 -7.08
N PHE A 29 8.24 -3.21 -7.59
CA PHE A 29 7.19 -2.33 -7.15
C PHE A 29 6.54 -1.59 -8.32
N GLY A 30 5.37 -1.03 -8.08
CA GLY A 30 4.63 -0.25 -9.04
C GLY A 30 3.33 0.28 -8.45
N GLY A 31 2.35 0.49 -9.29
CA GLY A 31 1.03 0.98 -8.91
C GLY A 31 0.64 2.25 -9.63
N TRP A 32 -0.58 2.68 -9.39
CA TRP A 32 -1.16 3.88 -9.96
C TRP A 32 -0.96 5.06 -9.02
N ALA A 33 -0.29 6.10 -9.49
CA ALA A 33 -0.24 7.41 -8.85
C ALA A 33 -1.37 8.30 -9.37
N PRO A 34 -1.79 9.33 -8.62
CA PRO A 34 -2.81 10.27 -9.11
C PRO A 34 -2.31 11.04 -10.34
N HIS A 35 -3.24 11.56 -11.13
CA HIS A 35 -2.92 12.47 -12.23
C HIS A 35 -2.03 13.62 -11.76
N GLY A 36 -1.02 13.98 -12.55
CA GLY A 36 0.00 14.96 -12.19
C GLY A 36 1.01 14.49 -11.15
N TRP A 37 1.01 13.20 -10.79
CA TRP A 37 1.91 12.63 -9.78
C TRP A 37 1.82 13.32 -8.42
N ILE A 38 0.68 13.92 -8.11
CA ILE A 38 0.51 14.75 -6.92
C ILE A 38 0.63 13.94 -5.63
N ALA A 39 1.31 14.53 -4.66
CA ALA A 39 1.41 14.04 -3.29
C ALA A 39 1.38 15.25 -2.34
N GLU A 40 1.15 15.04 -1.04
CA GLU A 40 1.04 16.16 -0.10
C GLU A 40 2.33 16.96 0.07
N ASP A 41 3.49 16.36 -0.23
CA ASP A 41 4.81 17.01 -0.22
C ASP A 41 5.24 17.54 -1.59
N GLY A 42 4.33 17.62 -2.55
CA GLY A 42 4.57 18.08 -3.91
C GLY A 42 4.21 16.99 -4.92
N THR A 43 5.16 16.17 -5.31
CA THR A 43 4.95 15.08 -6.28
C THR A 43 5.65 13.80 -5.83
N VAL A 44 5.18 12.67 -6.36
CA VAL A 44 5.84 11.39 -6.20
C VAL A 44 7.28 11.50 -6.71
N PRO A 45 8.31 11.09 -5.93
CA PRO A 45 9.70 11.18 -6.36
C PRO A 45 9.99 10.46 -7.66
N GLY A 46 10.87 11.05 -8.50
CA GLY A 46 11.19 10.55 -9.83
C GLY A 46 11.65 9.09 -9.85
N GLN A 47 12.41 8.67 -8.85
CA GLN A 47 12.90 7.28 -8.71
C GLN A 47 11.80 6.23 -8.66
N TYR A 48 10.59 6.59 -8.22
CA TYR A 48 9.45 5.67 -8.18
C TYR A 48 8.61 5.73 -9.45
N ARG A 49 8.55 6.91 -10.11
CA ARG A 49 7.74 7.11 -11.33
C ARG A 49 8.11 6.17 -12.46
N GLU A 50 9.36 5.79 -12.57
CA GLU A 50 9.85 4.89 -13.63
C GLU A 50 9.17 3.52 -13.64
N ARG A 51 8.66 3.09 -12.48
CA ARG A 51 7.99 1.79 -12.30
C ARG A 51 6.53 1.90 -11.92
N MET A 52 6.03 3.13 -11.78
CA MET A 52 4.63 3.42 -11.50
C MET A 52 3.93 3.96 -12.76
N GLN A 53 2.63 4.07 -12.69
CA GLN A 53 1.80 4.62 -13.77
C GLN A 53 0.99 5.80 -13.25
N GLU A 54 0.90 6.85 -14.06
CA GLU A 54 0.02 7.98 -13.78
C GLU A 54 -1.41 7.62 -14.17
N TYR A 55 -2.34 7.78 -13.24
CA TYR A 55 -3.76 7.58 -13.53
C TYR A 55 -4.31 8.80 -14.30
N PRO A 56 -5.17 8.60 -15.30
CA PRO A 56 -5.76 9.72 -16.05
C PRO A 56 -6.55 10.66 -15.13
N SER A 57 -6.61 11.94 -15.50
CA SER A 57 -7.45 12.91 -14.81
C SER A 57 -8.93 12.49 -14.86
N MET A 58 -9.57 12.52 -13.71
CA MET A 58 -10.99 12.19 -13.55
C MET A 58 -11.86 13.43 -13.27
N GLY A 59 -11.28 14.64 -13.46
CA GLY A 59 -11.99 15.89 -13.33
C GLY A 59 -11.95 16.50 -11.94
N GLY A 60 -10.89 16.25 -11.18
CA GLY A 60 -10.62 16.90 -9.89
C GLY A 60 -9.81 16.03 -8.94
N ARG A 61 -9.02 16.71 -8.09
CA ARG A 61 -8.05 16.06 -7.18
C ARG A 61 -8.68 14.94 -6.34
N ALA A 62 -9.85 15.16 -5.76
CA ALA A 62 -10.51 14.17 -4.92
C ALA A 62 -10.91 12.90 -5.70
N ARG A 63 -11.37 13.08 -6.95
CA ARG A 63 -11.69 11.96 -7.85
C ARG A 63 -10.42 11.26 -8.31
N ASP A 64 -9.38 12.01 -8.63
CA ASP A 64 -8.09 11.45 -9.07
C ASP A 64 -7.50 10.55 -7.98
N TYR A 65 -7.51 10.97 -6.72
CA TYR A 65 -7.09 10.14 -5.60
C TYR A 65 -7.95 8.89 -5.44
N ARG A 66 -9.28 9.03 -5.53
CA ARG A 66 -10.22 7.91 -5.34
C ARG A 66 -10.09 6.87 -6.44
N GLU A 67 -10.07 7.29 -7.70
CA GLU A 67 -10.02 6.36 -8.83
C GLU A 67 -8.66 5.65 -8.92
N ARG A 68 -7.57 6.31 -8.60
CA ARG A 68 -6.26 5.70 -8.48
C ARG A 68 -6.23 4.63 -7.37
N THR A 69 -6.84 4.91 -6.24
CA THR A 69 -6.94 3.95 -5.13
C THR A 69 -7.71 2.70 -5.56
N LYS A 70 -8.83 2.87 -6.24
CA LYS A 70 -9.60 1.75 -6.80
C LYS A 70 -8.79 0.92 -7.78
N ALA A 71 -8.02 1.57 -8.66
CA ALA A 71 -7.16 0.88 -9.61
C ALA A 71 -6.09 0.03 -8.92
N ASN A 72 -5.46 0.53 -7.86
CA ASN A 72 -4.48 -0.23 -7.09
C ASN A 72 -5.10 -1.46 -6.41
N VAL A 73 -6.28 -1.35 -5.84
CA VAL A 73 -7.01 -2.50 -5.28
C VAL A 73 -7.36 -3.50 -6.37
N ARG A 74 -7.90 -3.04 -7.50
CA ARG A 74 -8.30 -3.88 -8.63
C ARG A 74 -7.13 -4.70 -9.19
N ASP A 75 -5.98 -4.08 -9.34
CA ASP A 75 -4.82 -4.65 -10.04
C ASP A 75 -3.87 -5.42 -9.10
N SER A 76 -4.32 -5.69 -7.88
CA SER A 76 -3.58 -6.46 -6.87
C SER A 76 -4.36 -7.71 -6.46
N HIS A 77 -3.66 -8.74 -6.01
CA HIS A 77 -4.28 -9.95 -5.49
C HIS A 77 -4.87 -9.73 -4.09
N ALA A 78 -4.19 -8.93 -3.27
CA ALA A 78 -4.58 -8.65 -1.91
C ALA A 78 -4.14 -7.25 -1.49
N THR A 79 -4.80 -6.67 -0.48
CA THR A 79 -4.49 -5.34 0.06
C THR A 79 -4.17 -5.43 1.55
N LEU A 80 -2.98 -5.00 1.93
CA LEU A 80 -2.54 -4.83 3.32
C LEU A 80 -2.68 -3.35 3.69
N ILE A 81 -3.52 -3.06 4.67
CA ILE A 81 -3.75 -1.72 5.18
C ILE A 81 -3.02 -1.59 6.50
N LEU A 82 -2.02 -0.71 6.54
CA LEU A 82 -1.20 -0.45 7.73
C LEU A 82 -1.63 0.87 8.37
N VAL A 83 -1.88 0.84 9.67
CA VAL A 83 -2.25 2.02 10.47
C VAL A 83 -1.51 2.02 11.80
N ASP A 84 -1.44 3.16 12.46
CA ASP A 84 -0.94 3.22 13.84
C ASP A 84 -2.02 2.72 14.82
N SER A 85 -3.26 3.12 14.60
CA SER A 85 -4.40 2.80 15.46
C SER A 85 -5.72 2.82 14.69
N LEU A 86 -6.75 2.22 15.28
CA LEU A 86 -8.13 2.25 14.79
C LEU A 86 -8.92 3.36 15.48
N PRO A 87 -10.05 3.84 14.89
CA PRO A 87 -10.68 3.39 13.64
C PRO A 87 -10.04 3.95 12.38
N LEU A 88 -10.34 3.33 11.21
CA LEU A 88 -9.94 3.86 9.92
C LEU A 88 -10.72 5.11 9.56
N SER A 89 -10.09 6.03 8.80
CA SER A 89 -10.72 7.25 8.32
C SER A 89 -10.20 7.65 6.93
N GLY A 90 -10.88 8.59 6.29
CA GLY A 90 -10.45 9.19 5.03
C GLY A 90 -10.14 8.18 3.92
N GLY A 91 -9.03 8.40 3.22
CA GLY A 91 -8.59 7.54 2.12
C GLY A 91 -8.29 6.11 2.52
N THR A 92 -7.84 5.88 3.77
CA THR A 92 -7.60 4.53 4.30
C THR A 92 -8.90 3.75 4.44
N LYS A 93 -9.96 4.38 4.93
CA LYS A 93 -11.29 3.77 4.98
C LYS A 93 -11.86 3.50 3.59
N LEU A 94 -11.63 4.41 2.64
CA LEU A 94 -11.99 4.21 1.24
C LEU A 94 -11.31 2.97 0.66
N THR A 95 -10.04 2.76 0.96
CA THR A 95 -9.29 1.58 0.48
C THR A 95 -9.93 0.29 0.99
N GLU A 96 -10.26 0.22 2.29
CA GLU A 96 -10.96 -0.93 2.86
C GLU A 96 -12.31 -1.16 2.20
N ASN A 97 -13.15 -0.10 2.11
CA ASN A 97 -14.45 -0.19 1.48
C ASN A 97 -14.37 -0.64 0.02
N THR A 98 -13.35 -0.20 -0.70
CA THR A 98 -13.11 -0.61 -2.09
C THR A 98 -12.76 -2.09 -2.17
N ALA A 99 -11.87 -2.57 -1.30
CA ALA A 99 -11.50 -3.99 -1.25
C ALA A 99 -12.72 -4.87 -0.95
N VAL A 100 -13.56 -4.48 0.00
CA VAL A 100 -14.81 -5.17 0.31
C VAL A 100 -15.75 -5.17 -0.90
N ALA A 101 -16.00 -4.02 -1.52
CA ALA A 101 -16.89 -3.90 -2.68
C ALA A 101 -16.42 -4.72 -3.88
N MET A 102 -15.11 -4.83 -4.09
CA MET A 102 -14.50 -5.62 -5.16
C MET A 102 -14.29 -7.09 -4.79
N MET A 103 -14.70 -7.51 -3.59
CA MET A 103 -14.45 -8.86 -3.04
C MET A 103 -12.97 -9.27 -3.12
N ARG A 104 -12.08 -8.31 -2.87
CA ARG A 104 -10.63 -8.53 -2.80
C ARG A 104 -10.21 -8.84 -1.38
N SER A 105 -9.31 -9.79 -1.24
CA SER A 105 -8.72 -10.11 0.07
C SER A 105 -8.02 -8.87 0.63
N HIS A 106 -8.28 -8.56 1.90
CA HIS A 106 -7.61 -7.46 2.57
C HIS A 106 -7.42 -7.75 4.06
N LYS A 107 -6.46 -7.09 4.67
CA LYS A 107 -6.16 -7.17 6.09
C LYS A 107 -5.78 -5.78 6.59
N VAL A 108 -6.37 -5.38 7.70
CA VAL A 108 -5.99 -4.16 8.43
C VAL A 108 -5.09 -4.55 9.60
N ILE A 109 -3.94 -3.90 9.71
CA ILE A 109 -2.97 -4.12 10.78
C ILE A 109 -2.68 -2.79 11.48
N ALA A 110 -2.96 -2.73 12.78
CA ALA A 110 -2.46 -1.68 13.66
C ALA A 110 -1.01 -2.03 14.05
N MET A 111 -0.04 -1.33 13.48
CA MET A 111 1.39 -1.68 13.64
C MET A 111 1.90 -1.58 15.07
N SER A 112 1.22 -0.82 15.94
CA SER A 112 1.55 -0.71 17.36
C SER A 112 1.14 -1.93 18.19
N ALA A 113 0.30 -2.82 17.67
CA ALA A 113 -0.12 -4.02 18.38
C ALA A 113 1.06 -5.02 18.51
N ALA A 114 1.18 -5.66 19.67
CA ALA A 114 2.30 -6.56 19.96
C ALA A 114 2.40 -7.75 18.98
N ASN A 115 1.26 -8.22 18.47
CA ASN A 115 1.17 -9.33 17.51
C ASN A 115 1.02 -8.89 16.04
N ALA A 116 1.23 -7.61 15.73
CA ALA A 116 0.96 -7.05 14.42
C ALA A 116 1.69 -7.81 13.28
N LYS A 117 2.97 -8.08 13.46
CA LYS A 117 3.78 -8.80 12.46
C LYS A 117 3.30 -10.24 12.27
N ASP A 118 3.06 -10.96 13.36
CA ASP A 118 2.60 -12.35 13.30
C ASP A 118 1.21 -12.46 12.66
N ASP A 119 0.32 -11.53 12.97
CA ASP A 119 -1.01 -11.48 12.36
C ASP A 119 -0.94 -11.20 10.85
N ALA A 120 -0.09 -10.27 10.45
CA ALA A 120 0.15 -10.00 9.03
C ALA A 120 0.78 -11.21 8.31
N LEU A 121 1.77 -11.85 8.92
CA LEU A 121 2.46 -13.02 8.36
C LEU A 121 1.50 -14.21 8.20
N ASN A 122 0.69 -14.49 9.21
CA ASN A 122 -0.31 -15.55 9.16
C ASN A 122 -1.36 -15.30 8.09
N TRP A 123 -1.76 -14.05 7.88
CA TRP A 123 -2.66 -13.71 6.79
C TRP A 123 -1.99 -13.88 5.42
N LEU A 124 -0.74 -13.46 5.25
CA LEU A 124 0.00 -13.65 4.00
C LEU A 124 0.19 -15.13 3.65
N ARG A 125 0.41 -15.98 4.64
CA ARG A 125 0.57 -17.44 4.44
C ARG A 125 -0.66 -18.11 3.83
N GLN A 126 -1.83 -17.51 3.90
CA GLN A 126 -3.04 -18.02 3.24
C GLN A 126 -2.91 -18.03 1.71
N PHE A 127 -1.97 -17.26 1.15
CA PHE A 127 -1.69 -17.22 -0.29
C PHE A 127 -0.61 -18.22 -0.73
N LEU A 128 -0.06 -19.00 0.21
CA LEU A 128 0.84 -20.10 -0.15
C LEU A 128 0.07 -21.14 -0.98
N GLY A 129 0.65 -21.53 -2.11
CA GLY A 129 -0.02 -22.46 -3.02
C GLY A 129 -0.81 -21.80 -4.15
N MET A 130 -0.83 -20.48 -4.23
CA MET A 130 -1.30 -19.82 -5.45
C MET A 130 -0.45 -20.24 -6.65
N SER A 131 -1.07 -20.31 -7.82
CA SER A 131 -0.36 -20.65 -9.08
C SER A 131 0.57 -19.54 -9.56
N SER A 132 0.42 -18.32 -9.03
CA SER A 132 1.27 -17.16 -9.31
C SER A 132 1.75 -16.52 -8.02
N ALA A 133 2.89 -15.84 -8.08
CA ALA A 133 3.37 -15.08 -6.95
C ALA A 133 2.46 -13.88 -6.65
N LEU A 134 2.36 -13.53 -5.37
CA LEU A 134 1.43 -12.52 -4.87
C LEU A 134 1.85 -11.10 -5.28
N VAL A 135 0.92 -10.37 -5.88
CA VAL A 135 0.99 -8.91 -6.04
C VAL A 135 0.23 -8.29 -4.86
N LEU A 136 0.97 -7.62 -3.98
CA LEU A 136 0.43 -7.06 -2.73
C LEU A 136 0.32 -5.54 -2.80
N HIS A 137 -0.90 -5.02 -2.72
CA HIS A 137 -1.14 -3.60 -2.51
C HIS A 137 -0.95 -3.26 -1.03
N VAL A 138 -0.17 -2.23 -0.76
CA VAL A 138 0.05 -1.69 0.60
C VAL A 138 -0.47 -0.27 0.64
N ALA A 139 -1.34 0.03 1.58
CA ALA A 139 -1.99 1.33 1.73
C ALA A 139 -2.15 1.71 3.20
N GLY A 140 -2.35 3.00 3.46
CA GLY A 140 -2.57 3.52 4.79
C GLY A 140 -2.50 5.04 4.83
N PRO A 141 -2.44 5.64 6.03
CA PRO A 141 -2.40 7.08 6.21
C PRO A 141 -1.18 7.73 5.56
N ARG A 142 -1.37 8.97 5.10
CA ARG A 142 -0.27 9.85 4.72
C ARG A 142 0.49 10.33 5.95
N GLU A 143 1.72 10.80 5.75
CA GLU A 143 2.61 11.22 6.83
C GLU A 143 2.01 12.31 7.72
N SER A 144 1.30 13.29 7.15
CA SER A 144 0.67 14.37 7.92
C SER A 144 -0.45 13.91 8.86
N LYS A 145 -1.08 12.77 8.56
CA LYS A 145 -2.14 12.18 9.39
C LYS A 145 -1.60 11.29 10.51
N ALA A 146 -0.41 10.76 10.33
CA ALA A 146 0.26 9.88 11.29
C ALA A 146 1.77 10.11 11.22
N PRO A 147 2.30 11.17 11.84
CA PRO A 147 3.72 11.53 11.75
C PRO A 147 4.65 10.38 12.13
N GLY A 148 5.65 10.12 11.27
CA GLY A 148 6.60 9.02 11.42
C GLY A 148 6.12 7.68 10.85
N ILE A 149 4.91 7.59 10.31
CA ILE A 149 4.35 6.33 9.81
C ILE A 149 5.12 5.80 8.59
N GLN A 150 5.71 6.66 7.78
CA GLN A 150 6.51 6.24 6.62
C GLN A 150 7.70 5.38 7.05
N ALA A 151 8.49 5.86 8.01
CA ALA A 151 9.63 5.12 8.54
C ALA A 151 9.21 3.82 9.25
N ARG A 152 8.12 3.88 10.03
CA ARG A 152 7.58 2.67 10.70
C ARG A 152 7.08 1.63 9.71
N THR A 153 6.43 2.06 8.64
CA THR A 153 5.97 1.17 7.56
C THR A 153 7.13 0.48 6.87
N LYS A 154 8.18 1.25 6.53
CA LYS A 154 9.39 0.68 5.95
C LYS A 154 9.97 -0.42 6.84
N ALA A 155 10.23 -0.12 8.10
CA ALA A 155 10.80 -1.08 9.05
C ALA A 155 9.90 -2.31 9.26
N PHE A 156 8.58 -2.10 9.39
CA PHE A 156 7.61 -3.17 9.56
C PHE A 156 7.58 -4.12 8.35
N LEU A 157 7.54 -3.56 7.14
CA LEU A 157 7.50 -4.36 5.93
C LEU A 157 8.83 -5.09 5.67
N GLU A 158 9.98 -4.47 5.94
CA GLU A 158 11.27 -5.15 5.84
C GLU A 158 11.30 -6.39 6.75
N ALA A 159 10.86 -6.24 8.00
CA ALA A 159 10.81 -7.36 8.94
C ALA A 159 9.78 -8.44 8.55
N LEU A 160 8.61 -8.02 8.03
CA LEU A 160 7.55 -8.94 7.61
C LEU A 160 7.93 -9.72 6.36
N LEU A 161 8.45 -9.02 5.34
CA LEU A 161 8.68 -9.59 4.01
C LEU A 161 9.92 -10.51 3.95
N LEU A 162 10.83 -10.37 4.89
CA LEU A 162 11.96 -11.30 5.05
C LEU A 162 11.51 -12.69 5.55
N GLU A 163 10.36 -12.77 6.22
CA GLU A 163 9.80 -13.99 6.77
C GLU A 163 8.65 -14.60 5.93
N ALA A 164 8.17 -13.88 4.90
CA ALA A 164 7.01 -14.25 4.09
C ALA A 164 7.34 -15.13 2.85
#